data_3d428fcd5b2eb24545a422f3702e2b6a
#
_entry.id   3d428fcd5b2eb24545a422f3702e2b6a
#
_cell.length_a   1.000
_cell.length_b   1.000
_cell.length_c   1.000
_cell.angle_alpha   90.00
_cell.angle_beta   90.00
_cell.angle_gamma   90.00
#
_symmetry.space_group_name_H-M   'P 1'
#
loop_
_entity.id
_entity.type
_entity.pdbx_description
1 polymer ?
#
loop_
_entity_poly.entity_id
_entity_poly.type
_entity_poly.pdbx_seq_one_letter_code
_entity_poly.pdbx_strand_id
1 'polypeptide(L)'
;NAELIEIPQNITVATKQTLTDMGLLTKSEIFRISSAITKSYGSELDLTFQIRGMDATNGTYRNGVGGPIWWNAQEDAAMIERMEFVKGPAGFMLSNAEPGGLVNVVTKQPSHQRIAEVGFGVGSWNLMRTYVDLGGEFRKDGKLTFRLNAGAEKKNEYYQFGDFYRYWF
;
A
#
# COMPACT_ATOMS: atom_id res chain seq x y z
N ASN A 1 -9.24 20.30 -8.26
CA ASN A 1 -8.24 19.74 -7.33
C ASN A 1 -7.99 20.79 -6.28
N ALA A 2 -8.59 20.63 -5.08
CA ALA A 2 -8.30 21.46 -3.92
C ALA A 2 -6.95 21.05 -3.31
N GLU A 3 -6.21 22.00 -2.78
CA GLU A 3 -5.00 21.69 -2.02
C GLU A 3 -5.37 20.97 -0.70
N LEU A 4 -4.49 20.08 -0.20
CA LEU A 4 -4.76 19.32 1.03
C LEU A 4 -5.08 20.21 2.23
N ILE A 5 -4.53 21.42 2.28
CA ILE A 5 -4.76 22.39 3.35
C ILE A 5 -6.18 22.99 3.31
N GLU A 6 -6.84 22.95 2.15
CA GLU A 6 -8.20 23.46 1.96
C GLU A 6 -9.27 22.41 2.28
N ILE A 7 -8.87 21.15 2.46
CA ILE A 7 -9.79 20.06 2.75
C ILE A 7 -9.99 19.99 4.28
N PRO A 8 -11.23 20.14 4.80
CA PRO A 8 -11.50 20.11 6.23
C PRO A 8 -11.43 18.70 6.82
N GLN A 9 -10.38 17.96 6.48
CA GLN A 9 -10.13 16.59 6.94
C GLN A 9 -8.66 16.40 7.29
N ASN A 10 -8.40 15.54 8.26
CA ASN A 10 -7.05 15.18 8.63
C ASN A 10 -6.56 14.04 7.72
N ILE A 11 -5.85 14.40 6.66
CA ILE A 11 -5.31 13.44 5.68
C ILE A 11 -3.79 13.36 5.87
N THR A 12 -3.29 12.13 5.98
CA THR A 12 -1.84 11.85 5.93
C THR A 12 -1.56 11.06 4.66
N VAL A 13 -0.59 11.50 3.88
CA VAL A 13 -0.18 10.81 2.65
C VAL A 13 1.21 10.23 2.84
N ALA A 14 1.33 8.92 2.68
CA ALA A 14 2.60 8.21 2.58
C ALA A 14 2.95 8.03 1.10
N THR A 15 3.93 8.78 0.61
CA THR A 15 4.37 8.71 -0.79
C THR A 15 5.34 7.54 -1.03
N LYS A 16 5.55 7.14 -2.29
CA LYS A 16 6.58 6.16 -2.67
C LYS A 16 7.95 6.50 -2.05
N GLN A 17 8.34 7.76 -2.08
CA GLN A 17 9.60 8.21 -1.49
C GLN A 17 9.65 7.92 0.01
N THR A 18 8.60 8.26 0.74
CA THR A 18 8.49 7.97 2.17
C THR A 18 8.59 6.47 2.47
N LEU A 19 7.94 5.63 1.65
CA LEU A 19 7.98 4.17 1.82
C LEU A 19 9.41 3.65 1.62
N THR A 20 10.10 4.14 0.61
CA THR A 20 11.48 3.77 0.30
C THR A 20 12.45 4.21 1.39
N ASP A 21 12.36 5.46 1.82
CA ASP A 21 13.26 6.05 2.83
C ASP A 21 13.12 5.35 4.20
N MET A 22 11.92 4.90 4.53
CA MET A 22 11.63 4.17 5.75
C MET A 22 11.83 2.65 5.63
N GLY A 23 12.16 2.12 4.45
CA GLY A 23 12.34 0.70 4.18
C GLY A 23 11.08 -0.14 4.41
N LEU A 24 9.90 0.44 4.15
CA LEU A 24 8.62 -0.25 4.36
C LEU A 24 8.29 -1.11 3.14
N LEU A 25 8.08 -2.39 3.36
CA LEU A 25 7.94 -3.40 2.30
C LEU A 25 6.49 -3.86 2.11
N THR A 26 5.67 -3.74 3.14
CA THR A 26 4.30 -4.24 3.15
C THR A 26 3.31 -3.18 3.59
N LYS A 27 2.06 -3.35 3.19
CA LYS A 27 0.96 -2.47 3.59
C LYS A 27 0.81 -2.39 5.11
N SER A 28 1.02 -3.47 5.84
CA SER A 28 0.94 -3.47 7.31
C SER A 28 2.07 -2.66 7.96
N GLU A 29 3.25 -2.64 7.36
CA GLU A 29 4.35 -1.79 7.82
C GLU A 29 4.07 -0.32 7.57
N ILE A 30 3.41 0.00 6.44
CA ILE A 30 3.05 1.37 6.08
C ILE A 30 2.09 1.99 7.11
N PHE A 31 1.25 1.22 7.78
CA PHE A 31 0.41 1.71 8.87
C PHE A 31 1.20 2.37 10.01
N ARG A 32 2.47 2.00 10.19
CA ARG A 32 3.36 2.59 11.20
C ARG A 32 3.71 4.05 10.94
N ILE A 33 3.46 4.56 9.74
CA ILE A 33 3.66 5.98 9.40
C ILE A 33 2.71 6.88 10.20
N SER A 34 1.52 6.38 10.52
CA SER A 34 0.53 7.17 11.26
C SER A 34 0.34 6.62 12.67
N SER A 35 0.66 7.43 13.68
CA SER A 35 0.42 7.09 15.09
C SER A 35 -1.06 6.90 15.45
N ALA A 36 -1.98 7.34 14.57
CA ALA A 36 -3.41 7.15 14.76
C ALA A 36 -3.90 5.78 14.33
N ILE A 37 -3.04 4.97 13.69
CA ILE A 37 -3.39 3.66 13.16
C ILE A 37 -2.68 2.59 13.97
N THR A 38 -3.45 1.61 14.42
CA THR A 38 -2.95 0.46 15.16
C THR A 38 -3.40 -0.81 14.47
N LYS A 39 -2.48 -1.72 14.20
CA LYS A 39 -2.83 -3.06 13.74
C LYS A 39 -3.56 -3.78 14.87
N SER A 40 -4.79 -4.23 14.63
CA SER A 40 -5.64 -4.79 15.68
C SER A 40 -5.31 -6.24 15.97
N TYR A 41 -5.04 -7.05 14.96
CA TYR A 41 -5.03 -8.49 15.08
C TYR A 41 -4.32 -9.17 13.92
N GLY A 42 -3.86 -10.39 14.15
CA GLY A 42 -3.62 -11.33 13.08
C GLY A 42 -2.21 -11.44 12.54
N SER A 43 -2.08 -12.36 11.62
CA SER A 43 -0.86 -12.67 10.87
C SER A 43 -0.50 -11.56 9.88
N GLU A 44 0.62 -11.70 9.22
CA GLU A 44 0.98 -10.81 8.10
C GLU A 44 -0.01 -10.85 6.93
N LEU A 45 -0.89 -11.86 6.89
CA LEU A 45 -1.93 -12.01 5.87
C LEU A 45 -3.23 -11.29 6.23
N ASP A 46 -3.39 -10.92 7.51
CA ASP A 46 -4.61 -10.29 8.01
C ASP A 46 -4.38 -8.78 8.25
N LEU A 47 -5.23 -7.97 7.64
CA LEU A 47 -5.12 -6.52 7.65
C LEU A 47 -6.22 -5.85 8.48
N THR A 48 -6.54 -6.43 9.63
CA THR A 48 -7.41 -5.75 10.58
C THR A 48 -6.68 -4.62 11.27
N PHE A 49 -7.27 -3.43 11.29
CA PHE A 49 -6.67 -2.26 11.90
C PHE A 49 -7.70 -1.33 12.51
N GLN A 50 -7.25 -0.52 13.43
CA GLN A 50 -8.02 0.52 14.07
C GLN A 50 -7.47 1.90 13.72
N ILE A 51 -8.34 2.86 13.54
CA ILE A 51 -8.00 4.26 13.43
C ILE A 51 -8.58 4.98 14.64
N ARG A 52 -7.72 5.63 15.43
CA ARG A 52 -8.11 6.31 16.68
C ARG A 52 -8.88 5.40 17.66
N GLY A 53 -8.52 4.12 17.73
CA GLY A 53 -9.13 3.14 18.61
C GLY A 53 -10.47 2.57 18.12
N MET A 54 -10.95 2.98 16.95
CA MET A 54 -12.15 2.43 16.33
C MET A 54 -11.77 1.48 15.21
N ASP A 55 -12.51 0.37 15.08
CA ASP A 55 -12.32 -0.55 13.96
C ASP A 55 -12.51 0.19 12.63
N ALA A 56 -11.59 -0.03 11.71
CA ALA A 56 -11.60 0.57 10.38
C ALA A 56 -11.26 -0.47 9.29
N THR A 57 -11.41 -1.74 9.61
CA THR A 57 -11.08 -2.86 8.72
C THR A 57 -11.82 -2.78 7.39
N ASN A 58 -13.11 -2.41 7.43
CA ASN A 58 -13.93 -2.21 6.23
C ASN A 58 -13.65 -0.88 5.52
N GLY A 59 -12.92 0.03 6.16
CA GLY A 59 -12.51 1.32 5.62
C GLY A 59 -11.28 1.23 4.68
N THR A 60 -11.03 0.07 4.07
CA THR A 60 -9.93 -0.10 3.12
C THR A 60 -10.43 0.10 1.69
N TYR A 61 -9.74 0.99 0.97
CA TYR A 61 -10.01 1.31 -0.43
C TYR A 61 -8.76 1.06 -1.27
N ARG A 62 -8.97 0.66 -2.51
CA ARG A 62 -7.94 0.55 -3.53
C ARG A 62 -8.34 1.38 -4.76
N ASN A 63 -7.55 2.40 -5.07
CA ASN A 63 -7.84 3.34 -6.15
C ASN A 63 -9.25 3.96 -6.04
N GLY A 64 -9.71 4.23 -4.82
CA GLY A 64 -11.03 4.81 -4.55
C GLY A 64 -12.18 3.80 -4.56
N VAL A 65 -11.93 2.54 -4.86
CA VAL A 65 -12.95 1.48 -4.79
C VAL A 65 -12.83 0.78 -3.45
N GLY A 66 -13.87 0.84 -2.63
CA GLY A 66 -13.94 0.23 -1.30
C GLY A 66 -14.50 -1.18 -1.33
N GLY A 67 -14.12 -1.95 -0.31
CA GLY A 67 -14.67 -3.27 -0.06
C GLY A 67 -13.89 -3.99 1.03
N PRO A 68 -14.52 -4.91 1.77
CA PRO A 68 -13.83 -5.70 2.78
C PRO A 68 -12.86 -6.67 2.11
N ILE A 69 -11.60 -6.29 2.07
CA ILE A 69 -10.51 -7.12 1.55
C ILE A 69 -9.63 -7.52 2.74
N TRP A 70 -10.21 -8.20 3.69
CA TRP A 70 -9.53 -8.56 4.93
C TRP A 70 -8.74 -9.88 4.85
N TRP A 71 -9.00 -10.73 3.84
CA TRP A 71 -8.25 -11.98 3.62
C TRP A 71 -7.26 -11.92 2.44
N ASN A 72 -6.92 -10.74 1.97
CA ASN A 72 -5.98 -10.62 0.87
C ASN A 72 -4.55 -10.74 1.33
N ALA A 73 -3.74 -11.38 0.50
CA ALA A 73 -2.31 -11.26 0.56
C ALA A 73 -1.90 -9.78 0.58
N GLN A 74 -0.95 -9.43 1.42
CA GLN A 74 -0.51 -8.05 1.56
C GLN A 74 0.06 -7.53 0.26
N GLU A 75 -0.41 -6.37 -0.16
CA GLU A 75 0.17 -5.66 -1.29
C GLU A 75 1.60 -5.26 -0.95
N ASP A 76 2.48 -5.46 -1.91
CA ASP A 76 3.86 -5.07 -1.80
C ASP A 76 4.02 -3.57 -2.03
N ALA A 77 4.89 -2.92 -1.26
CA ALA A 77 5.16 -1.49 -1.40
C ALA A 77 5.67 -1.12 -2.81
N ALA A 78 6.29 -2.07 -3.53
CA ALA A 78 6.72 -1.84 -4.91
C ALA A 78 5.55 -1.60 -5.87
N MET A 79 4.34 -2.05 -5.55
CA MET A 79 3.14 -1.80 -6.36
C MET A 79 2.43 -0.49 -6.00
N ILE A 80 2.75 0.08 -4.84
CA ILE A 80 2.05 1.22 -4.26
C ILE A 80 2.71 2.52 -4.72
N GLU A 81 1.91 3.46 -5.23
CA GLU A 81 2.34 4.82 -5.53
C GLU A 81 2.28 5.70 -4.28
N ARG A 82 1.17 5.58 -3.53
CA ARG A 82 0.98 6.25 -2.24
C ARG A 82 -0.13 5.58 -1.44
N MET A 83 -0.12 5.81 -0.13
CA MET A 83 -1.25 5.49 0.75
C MET A 83 -1.79 6.77 1.36
N GLU A 84 -3.09 6.89 1.38
CA GLU A 84 -3.83 8.02 1.91
C GLU A 84 -4.59 7.57 3.16
N PHE A 85 -4.31 8.20 4.29
CA PHE A 85 -4.97 7.94 5.56
C PHE A 85 -5.90 9.10 5.88
N VAL A 86 -7.19 8.88 5.73
CA VAL A 86 -8.23 9.87 6.07
C VAL A 86 -8.73 9.54 7.47
N LYS A 87 -8.48 10.43 8.42
CA LYS A 87 -8.78 10.23 9.84
C LYS A 87 -10.05 10.95 10.23
N GLY A 88 -10.98 10.24 10.84
CA GLY A 88 -12.27 10.77 11.29
C GLY A 88 -13.40 10.46 10.31
N PRO A 89 -14.59 11.04 10.53
CA PRO A 89 -15.79 10.69 9.78
C PRO A 89 -15.67 11.10 8.30
N ALA A 90 -15.16 10.20 7.48
CA ALA A 90 -15.12 10.36 6.02
C ALA A 90 -16.43 9.90 5.36
N GLY A 91 -17.39 9.42 6.15
CA GLY A 91 -18.61 8.77 5.66
C GLY A 91 -19.51 9.66 4.79
N PHE A 92 -19.37 10.97 4.86
CA PHE A 92 -20.12 11.85 3.96
C PHE A 92 -19.58 11.83 2.52
N MET A 93 -18.33 11.41 2.32
CA MET A 93 -17.72 11.28 0.99
C MET A 93 -17.85 9.86 0.41
N LEU A 94 -17.88 8.87 1.30
CA LEU A 94 -17.89 7.45 0.90
C LEU A 94 -18.86 6.70 1.82
N SER A 95 -19.93 6.19 1.25
CA SER A 95 -21.09 5.63 1.96
C SER A 95 -20.79 4.48 2.92
N ASN A 96 -19.63 3.85 2.83
CA ASN A 96 -19.21 2.71 3.65
C ASN A 96 -18.01 3.02 4.56
N ALA A 97 -17.67 4.30 4.78
CA ALA A 97 -16.54 4.64 5.63
C ALA A 97 -16.86 4.42 7.11
N GLU A 98 -15.95 3.75 7.79
CA GLU A 98 -16.00 3.56 9.23
C GLU A 98 -15.80 4.91 9.97
N PRO A 99 -16.38 5.07 11.18
CA PRO A 99 -16.27 6.32 11.94
C PRO A 99 -14.82 6.72 12.26
N GLY A 100 -13.92 5.75 12.39
CA GLY A 100 -12.49 5.98 12.63
C GLY A 100 -11.78 6.64 11.48
N GLY A 101 -12.23 6.37 10.26
CA GLY A 101 -11.62 6.86 9.03
C GLY A 101 -11.48 5.75 7.99
N LEU A 102 -10.63 6.02 7.00
CA LEU A 102 -10.34 5.07 5.92
C LEU A 102 -8.87 5.11 5.51
N VAL A 103 -8.45 4.05 4.82
CA VAL A 103 -7.15 3.94 4.17
C VAL A 103 -7.38 3.67 2.69
N ASN A 104 -6.86 4.54 1.83
CA ASN A 104 -6.89 4.34 0.39
C ASN A 104 -5.49 4.02 -0.13
N VAL A 105 -5.35 2.87 -0.76
CA VAL A 105 -4.12 2.45 -1.43
C VAL A 105 -4.22 2.85 -2.89
N VAL A 106 -3.33 3.72 -3.33
CA VAL A 106 -3.22 4.12 -4.73
C VAL A 106 -2.07 3.35 -5.35
N THR A 107 -2.39 2.51 -6.32
CA THR A 107 -1.41 1.71 -7.04
C THR A 107 -0.74 2.52 -8.15
N LYS A 108 0.47 2.13 -8.51
CA LYS A 108 1.19 2.72 -9.63
C LYS A 108 0.39 2.60 -10.92
N GLN A 109 0.23 3.71 -11.62
CA GLN A 109 -0.54 3.78 -12.87
C GLN A 109 0.40 3.86 -14.08
N PRO A 110 -0.05 3.40 -15.26
CA PRO A 110 0.65 3.67 -16.52
C PRO A 110 0.84 5.17 -16.74
N SER A 111 1.99 5.55 -17.27
CA SER A 111 2.31 6.95 -17.60
C SER A 111 3.08 7.03 -18.92
N HIS A 112 3.17 8.23 -19.48
CA HIS A 112 3.98 8.48 -20.68
C HIS A 112 5.48 8.45 -20.39
N GLN A 113 5.88 8.63 -19.14
CA GLN A 113 7.28 8.59 -18.76
C GLN A 113 7.82 7.15 -18.83
N ARG A 114 9.00 7.02 -19.43
CA ARG A 114 9.70 5.73 -19.44
C ARG A 114 10.20 5.43 -18.04
N ILE A 115 9.81 4.30 -17.52
CA ILE A 115 10.19 3.79 -16.21
C ILE A 115 10.89 2.46 -16.41
N ALA A 116 12.06 2.31 -15.81
CA ALA A 116 12.82 1.06 -15.80
C ALA A 116 13.57 1.02 -14.46
N GLU A 117 13.00 0.34 -13.49
CA GLU A 117 13.55 0.20 -12.15
C GLU A 117 13.66 -1.29 -11.81
N VAL A 118 14.81 -1.69 -11.31
CA VAL A 118 15.06 -3.02 -10.77
C VAL A 118 15.56 -2.84 -9.35
N GLY A 119 14.93 -3.49 -8.40
CA GLY A 119 15.35 -3.47 -7.00
C GLY A 119 15.75 -4.83 -6.51
N PHE A 120 16.74 -4.84 -5.63
CA PHE A 120 17.17 -6.01 -4.88
C PHE A 120 17.33 -5.63 -3.41
N GLY A 121 16.88 -6.48 -2.50
CA GLY A 121 16.99 -6.25 -1.07
C GLY A 121 17.36 -7.52 -0.31
N VAL A 122 18.14 -7.35 0.74
CA VAL A 122 18.45 -8.38 1.72
C VAL A 122 18.19 -7.84 3.12
N GLY A 123 17.82 -8.70 4.04
CA GLY A 123 17.51 -8.28 5.40
C GLY A 123 17.63 -9.41 6.40
N SER A 124 17.19 -9.13 7.62
CA SER A 124 17.12 -10.11 8.69
C SER A 124 16.21 -11.29 8.34
N TRP A 125 16.38 -12.42 9.00
CA TRP A 125 15.59 -13.64 8.78
C TRP A 125 15.73 -14.20 7.36
N ASN A 126 16.95 -14.11 6.77
CA ASN A 126 17.23 -14.52 5.39
C ASN A 126 16.29 -13.87 4.38
N LEU A 127 15.84 -12.65 4.64
CA LEU A 127 15.05 -11.89 3.68
C LEU A 127 15.88 -11.67 2.41
N MET A 128 15.35 -12.16 1.30
CA MET A 128 15.84 -11.88 -0.05
C MET A 128 14.65 -11.44 -0.89
N ARG A 129 14.79 -10.31 -1.56
CA ARG A 129 13.72 -9.68 -2.32
C ARG A 129 14.27 -9.13 -3.63
N THR A 130 13.49 -9.28 -4.69
CA THR A 130 13.76 -8.63 -5.97
C THR A 130 12.47 -8.16 -6.61
N TYR A 131 12.53 -7.04 -7.32
CA TYR A 131 11.38 -6.54 -8.08
C TYR A 131 11.82 -5.81 -9.34
N VAL A 132 10.91 -5.72 -10.29
CA VAL A 132 11.01 -4.91 -11.50
C VAL A 132 9.79 -4.00 -11.61
N ASP A 133 10.00 -2.79 -12.11
CA ASP A 133 8.96 -1.81 -12.39
C ASP A 133 9.27 -1.18 -13.74
N LEU A 134 8.50 -1.56 -14.76
CA LEU A 134 8.66 -1.12 -16.13
C LEU A 134 7.42 -0.36 -16.57
N GLY A 135 7.59 0.73 -17.27
CA GLY A 135 6.47 1.52 -17.77
C GLY A 135 6.88 2.48 -18.87
N GLY A 136 5.87 2.99 -19.55
CA GLY A 136 6.06 3.98 -20.61
C GLY A 136 5.02 3.87 -21.71
N GLU A 137 5.32 4.50 -22.84
CA GLU A 137 4.50 4.42 -24.04
C GLU A 137 4.76 3.11 -24.79
N PHE A 138 3.71 2.36 -25.07
CA PHE A 138 3.78 1.18 -25.93
C PHE A 138 3.83 1.55 -27.41
N ARG A 139 3.23 2.68 -27.78
CA ARG A 139 3.24 3.22 -29.14
C ARG A 139 3.72 4.68 -29.13
N LYS A 140 4.48 5.03 -30.16
CA LYS A 140 5.04 6.38 -30.33
C LYS A 140 3.99 7.49 -30.50
N ASP A 141 2.73 7.13 -30.75
CA ASP A 141 1.62 8.07 -30.82
C ASP A 141 1.06 8.51 -29.46
N GLY A 142 1.63 7.98 -28.36
CA GLY A 142 1.23 8.29 -27.00
C GLY A 142 -0.15 7.78 -26.57
N LYS A 143 -0.88 7.06 -27.47
CA LYS A 143 -2.24 6.61 -27.19
C LYS A 143 -2.32 5.39 -26.28
N LEU A 144 -1.23 4.64 -26.18
CA LEU A 144 -1.18 3.43 -25.38
C LEU A 144 0.02 3.47 -24.44
N THR A 145 -0.26 3.48 -23.15
CA THR A 145 0.74 3.39 -22.09
C THR A 145 0.63 2.06 -21.36
N PHE A 146 1.70 1.61 -20.76
CA PHE A 146 1.71 0.40 -19.94
C PHE A 146 2.47 0.61 -18.63
N ARG A 147 2.18 -0.22 -17.64
CA ARG A 147 2.97 -0.39 -16.44
C ARG A 147 2.99 -1.87 -16.07
N LEU A 148 4.17 -2.40 -15.82
CA LEU A 148 4.40 -3.75 -15.31
C LEU A 148 5.18 -3.64 -14.02
N ASN A 149 4.64 -4.22 -12.97
CA ASN A 149 5.32 -4.36 -11.70
C ASN A 149 5.26 -5.83 -11.30
N ALA A 150 6.42 -6.43 -11.04
CA ALA A 150 6.50 -7.82 -10.60
C ALA A 150 7.67 -8.01 -9.65
N GLY A 151 7.56 -8.98 -8.78
CA GLY A 151 8.65 -9.30 -7.86
C GLY A 151 8.44 -10.59 -7.10
N ALA A 152 9.48 -10.94 -6.35
CA ALA A 152 9.52 -12.12 -5.50
C ALA A 152 10.24 -11.80 -4.19
N GLU A 153 9.77 -12.39 -3.12
CA GLU A 153 10.34 -12.30 -1.80
C GLU A 153 10.38 -13.68 -1.14
N LYS A 154 11.48 -13.94 -0.48
CA LYS A 154 11.65 -15.09 0.42
C LYS A 154 12.18 -14.59 1.73
N LYS A 155 11.64 -15.07 2.85
CA LYS A 155 12.19 -14.87 4.20
C LYS A 155 11.86 -16.06 5.09
N ASN A 156 12.60 -16.21 6.17
CA ASN A 156 12.24 -17.16 7.23
C ASN A 156 11.27 -16.46 8.20
N GLU A 157 10.32 -17.22 8.71
CA GLU A 157 9.45 -16.73 9.77
C GLU A 157 10.19 -16.69 11.12
N TYR A 158 9.72 -15.84 12.03
CA TYR A 158 10.23 -15.78 13.40
C TYR A 158 10.05 -17.13 14.14
N TYR A 159 9.02 -17.88 13.78
CA TYR A 159 8.76 -19.21 14.35
C TYR A 159 9.60 -20.27 13.63
N GLN A 160 10.13 -21.22 14.38
CA GLN A 160 10.88 -22.35 13.82
C GLN A 160 10.03 -23.09 12.79
N PHE A 161 10.64 -23.46 11.66
CA PHE A 161 10.04 -24.22 10.56
C PHE A 161 9.06 -23.46 9.64
N GLY A 162 9.02 -22.14 9.71
CA GLY A 162 8.24 -21.34 8.77
C GLY A 162 9.12 -20.70 7.67
N ASP A 163 8.85 -21.03 6.43
CA ASP A 163 9.37 -20.31 5.27
C ASP A 163 8.24 -19.50 4.64
N PHE A 164 8.50 -18.23 4.36
CA PHE A 164 7.55 -17.34 3.70
C PHE A 164 8.02 -17.04 2.29
N TYR A 165 7.13 -17.24 1.32
CA TYR A 165 7.35 -16.89 -0.08
C TYR A 165 6.21 -16.01 -0.55
N ARG A 166 6.54 -14.91 -1.21
CA ARG A 166 5.57 -14.01 -1.80
C ARG A 166 5.97 -13.66 -3.23
N TYR A 167 5.01 -13.72 -4.13
CA TYR A 167 5.14 -13.30 -5.51
C TYR A 167 4.03 -12.29 -5.82
N TRP A 168 4.33 -11.29 -6.63
CA TRP A 168 3.35 -10.31 -7.08
C TRP A 168 3.61 -9.93 -8.53
N PHE A 169 2.57 -9.49 -9.20
CA PHE A 169 2.60 -9.01 -10.57
C PHE A 169 1.39 -8.13 -10.86
#